data_83fe92f31182c03b90a1e476469c2e34
#
_entry.id   83fe92f31182c03b90a1e476469c2e34
#
_cell.length_a   1.000
_cell.length_b   1.000
_cell.length_c   1.000
_cell.angle_alpha   90.00
_cell.angle_beta   90.00
_cell.angle_gamma   90.00
#
_symmetry.space_group_name_H-M   'P 1'
#
loop_
_entity.id
_entity.type
_entity.pdbx_description
1 polymer ?
#
loop_
_entity_poly.entity_id
_entity_poly.type
_entity_poly.pdbx_seq_one_letter_code
_entity_poly.pdbx_strand_id
1 'polypeptide(L)'
;MEQVQEGNIMVKGGRRNYERYGWVILAASAILGIVAAVVATFPPLYVFSSSLYEGVYPMMGALGTALVGFNILALVMALVPYRRYERWAWYTLWLLPLQWISQFVFLPEVPYLVLAVLTAAGLILPYRRFFSRTEEPARVK
;
A
#
# COMPACT_ATOMS: atom_id res chain seq x y z
N MET A 1 35.05 8.52 27.86
CA MET A 1 33.64 8.93 27.81
C MET A 1 33.13 9.28 26.39
N GLU A 2 33.98 9.34 25.39
CA GLU A 2 33.65 9.76 24.01
C GLU A 2 33.03 8.66 23.13
N GLN A 3 33.37 7.41 23.34
CA GLN A 3 32.88 6.28 22.52
C GLN A 3 31.38 5.96 22.64
N VAL A 4 30.73 6.35 23.73
CA VAL A 4 29.28 6.11 23.93
C VAL A 4 28.42 7.04 23.06
N GLN A 5 28.95 8.17 22.63
CA GLN A 5 28.23 9.15 21.82
C GLN A 5 28.19 8.78 20.35
N GLU A 6 29.24 8.18 19.78
CA GLU A 6 29.29 7.76 18.38
C GLU A 6 28.32 6.60 18.07
N GLY A 7 28.19 5.61 18.97
CA GLY A 7 27.23 4.52 18.79
C GLY A 7 25.77 4.99 18.73
N ASN A 8 25.43 6.05 19.47
CA ASN A 8 24.07 6.60 19.52
C ASN A 8 23.73 7.43 18.25
N ILE A 9 24.72 8.00 17.57
CA ILE A 9 24.54 8.77 16.34
C ILE A 9 24.28 7.84 15.16
N MET A 10 24.99 6.72 15.05
CA MET A 10 24.79 5.73 13.97
C MET A 10 23.40 5.07 14.01
N VAL A 11 22.92 4.71 15.21
CA VAL A 11 21.59 4.10 15.38
C VAL A 11 20.47 5.08 15.05
N LYS A 12 20.64 6.39 15.34
CA LYS A 12 19.67 7.44 14.98
C LYS A 12 19.61 7.71 13.48
N GLY A 13 20.74 7.64 12.76
CA GLY A 13 20.83 7.89 11.33
C GLY A 13 20.11 6.82 10.48
N GLY A 14 20.30 5.54 10.82
CA GLY A 14 19.65 4.42 10.12
C GLY A 14 18.14 4.44 10.27
N ARG A 15 17.62 4.70 11.47
CA ARG A 15 16.18 4.73 11.76
C ARG A 15 15.42 5.84 10.98
N ARG A 16 16.10 6.94 10.68
CA ARG A 16 15.50 8.09 9.99
C ARG A 16 15.25 7.82 8.49
N ASN A 17 16.01 6.91 7.88
CA ASN A 17 15.91 6.61 6.47
C ASN A 17 14.72 5.69 6.15
N TYR A 18 14.46 4.65 6.94
CA TYR A 18 13.35 3.72 6.70
C TYR A 18 11.97 4.39 6.73
N GLU A 19 11.79 5.37 7.61
CA GLU A 19 10.53 6.12 7.71
C GLU A 19 10.23 6.97 6.46
N ARG A 20 11.25 7.33 5.67
CA ARG A 20 11.09 8.10 4.43
C ARG A 20 10.59 7.25 3.27
N TYR A 21 10.76 5.93 3.31
CA TYR A 21 10.44 5.02 2.21
C TYR A 21 9.05 4.37 2.32
N GLY A 22 8.28 4.64 3.38
CA GLY A 22 6.93 4.09 3.54
C GLY A 22 6.02 4.34 2.32
N TRP A 23 6.06 5.55 1.77
CA TRP A 23 5.28 5.88 0.57
C TRP A 23 5.74 5.12 -0.68
N VAL A 24 7.04 4.80 -0.79
CA VAL A 24 7.58 4.03 -1.91
C VAL A 24 7.03 2.61 -1.89
N ILE A 25 6.98 1.99 -0.70
CA ILE A 25 6.43 0.65 -0.51
C ILE A 25 4.95 0.62 -0.90
N LEU A 26 4.17 1.62 -0.47
CA LEU A 26 2.76 1.74 -0.82
C LEU A 26 2.54 1.98 -2.30
N ALA A 27 3.32 2.86 -2.93
CA ALA A 27 3.26 3.12 -4.36
C ALA A 27 3.63 1.87 -5.18
N ALA A 28 4.69 1.16 -4.80
CA ALA A 28 5.08 -0.10 -5.45
C ALA A 28 3.99 -1.16 -5.31
N SER A 29 3.39 -1.31 -4.13
CA SER A 29 2.28 -2.25 -3.90
C SER A 29 1.04 -1.89 -4.73
N ALA A 30 0.71 -0.61 -4.87
CA ALA A 30 -0.40 -0.15 -5.70
C ALA A 30 -0.14 -0.43 -7.19
N ILE A 31 1.09 -0.20 -7.68
CA ILE A 31 1.47 -0.52 -9.05
C ILE A 31 1.37 -2.03 -9.31
N LEU A 32 1.89 -2.85 -8.41
CA LEU A 32 1.75 -4.32 -8.50
C LEU A 32 0.29 -4.73 -8.49
N GLY A 33 -0.54 -4.07 -7.69
CA GLY A 33 -1.98 -4.27 -7.65
C GLY A 33 -2.67 -3.93 -8.98
N ILE A 34 -2.28 -2.86 -9.64
CA ILE A 34 -2.77 -2.51 -10.98
C ILE A 34 -2.41 -3.61 -11.98
N VAL A 35 -1.15 -4.04 -12.00
CA VAL A 35 -0.69 -5.10 -12.90
C VAL A 35 -1.46 -6.41 -12.65
N ALA A 36 -1.60 -6.81 -11.39
CA ALA A 36 -2.36 -8.01 -11.03
C ALA A 36 -3.83 -7.92 -11.44
N ALA A 37 -4.47 -6.76 -11.22
CA ALA A 37 -5.87 -6.54 -11.61
C ALA A 37 -6.04 -6.55 -13.14
N VAL A 38 -5.12 -5.97 -13.90
CA VAL A 38 -5.14 -6.00 -15.37
C VAL A 38 -4.97 -7.44 -15.87
N VAL A 39 -4.00 -8.18 -15.34
CA VAL A 39 -3.77 -9.59 -15.74
C VAL A 39 -4.98 -10.47 -15.40
N ALA A 40 -5.62 -10.24 -14.25
CA ALA A 40 -6.82 -10.97 -13.85
C ALA A 40 -8.05 -10.61 -14.70
N THR A 41 -8.12 -9.36 -15.18
CA THR A 41 -9.25 -8.87 -16.03
C THR A 41 -9.15 -9.37 -17.47
N PHE A 42 -7.92 -9.53 -17.97
CA PHE A 42 -7.66 -10.00 -19.33
C PHE A 42 -6.98 -11.37 -19.30
N PRO A 43 -7.72 -12.44 -18.96
CA PRO A 43 -7.14 -13.79 -19.00
C PRO A 43 -6.68 -14.11 -20.42
N PRO A 44 -5.61 -14.90 -20.57
CA PRO A 44 -5.05 -15.26 -21.87
C PRO A 44 -6.10 -15.89 -22.78
N LEU A 45 -6.10 -15.53 -24.05
CA LEU A 45 -7.09 -15.90 -25.08
C LEU A 45 -7.39 -17.40 -25.19
N TYR A 46 -6.49 -18.28 -24.72
CA TYR A 46 -6.71 -19.73 -24.70
C TYR A 46 -7.74 -20.22 -23.66
N VAL A 47 -8.08 -19.41 -22.67
CA VAL A 47 -9.11 -19.76 -21.66
C VAL A 47 -10.52 -19.49 -22.19
N PHE A 48 -10.66 -18.72 -23.27
CA PHE A 48 -11.93 -18.25 -23.82
C PHE A 48 -12.76 -19.28 -24.59
N SER A 49 -12.24 -20.48 -24.82
CA SER A 49 -12.92 -21.46 -25.67
C SER A 49 -13.99 -22.30 -24.93
N SER A 50 -14.23 -22.10 -23.66
CA SER A 50 -15.22 -22.86 -22.91
C SER A 50 -16.47 -22.03 -22.62
N SER A 51 -17.63 -22.54 -23.04
CA SER A 51 -18.96 -21.95 -22.81
C SER A 51 -19.32 -21.71 -21.34
N LEU A 52 -18.55 -22.30 -20.41
CA LEU A 52 -18.69 -22.10 -18.96
C LEU A 52 -18.33 -20.69 -18.50
N TYR A 53 -17.56 -19.95 -19.27
CA TYR A 53 -17.09 -18.61 -18.90
C TYR A 53 -17.97 -17.45 -19.38
N GLU A 54 -18.89 -17.69 -20.33
CA GLU A 54 -19.71 -16.61 -20.92
C GLU A 54 -20.54 -15.84 -19.88
N GLY A 55 -21.07 -16.52 -18.84
CA GLY A 55 -21.85 -15.86 -17.77
C GLY A 55 -21.03 -15.18 -16.70
N VAL A 56 -19.79 -15.62 -16.45
CA VAL A 56 -18.94 -15.12 -15.37
C VAL A 56 -18.05 -13.96 -15.82
N TYR A 57 -17.79 -13.89 -17.13
CA TYR A 57 -16.85 -12.94 -17.73
C TYR A 57 -17.21 -11.45 -17.51
N PRO A 58 -18.46 -11.00 -17.67
CA PRO A 58 -18.80 -9.59 -17.42
C PRO A 58 -18.58 -9.19 -15.96
N MET A 59 -18.83 -10.11 -15.02
CA MET A 59 -18.63 -9.87 -13.59
C MET A 59 -17.14 -9.77 -13.25
N MET A 60 -16.29 -10.62 -13.83
CA MET A 60 -14.84 -10.55 -13.65
C MET A 60 -14.26 -9.25 -14.25
N GLY A 61 -14.75 -8.82 -15.42
CA GLY A 61 -14.35 -7.55 -16.02
C GLY A 61 -14.72 -6.35 -15.15
N ALA A 62 -15.93 -6.32 -14.60
CA ALA A 62 -16.38 -5.25 -13.72
C ALA A 62 -15.54 -5.20 -12.43
N LEU A 63 -15.28 -6.36 -11.81
CA LEU A 63 -14.46 -6.48 -10.61
C LEU A 63 -13.01 -6.03 -10.88
N GLY A 64 -12.41 -6.48 -11.98
CA GLY A 64 -11.06 -6.10 -12.35
C GLY A 64 -10.92 -4.60 -12.61
N THR A 65 -11.90 -3.98 -13.29
CA THR A 65 -11.94 -2.53 -13.51
C THR A 65 -12.03 -1.77 -12.19
N ALA A 66 -12.88 -2.23 -11.26
CA ALA A 66 -12.99 -1.62 -9.93
C ALA A 66 -11.68 -1.73 -9.14
N LEU A 67 -10.99 -2.88 -9.20
CA LEU A 67 -9.68 -3.08 -8.57
C LEU A 67 -8.60 -2.17 -9.16
N VAL A 68 -8.57 -2.00 -10.48
CA VAL A 68 -7.67 -1.06 -11.14
C VAL A 68 -7.92 0.37 -10.65
N GLY A 69 -9.18 0.81 -10.65
CA GLY A 69 -9.56 2.14 -10.17
C GLY A 69 -9.16 2.37 -8.71
N PHE A 70 -9.40 1.38 -7.84
CA PHE A 70 -9.02 1.44 -6.44
C PHE A 70 -7.50 1.55 -6.24
N ASN A 71 -6.71 0.78 -6.97
CA ASN A 71 -5.25 0.83 -6.88
C ASN A 71 -4.67 2.12 -7.47
N ILE A 72 -5.29 2.70 -8.52
CA ILE A 72 -4.92 4.02 -9.02
C ILE A 72 -5.17 5.08 -7.94
N LEU A 73 -6.34 5.05 -7.29
CA LEU A 73 -6.64 5.96 -6.18
C LEU A 73 -5.64 5.79 -5.03
N ALA A 74 -5.32 4.57 -4.64
CA ALA A 74 -4.33 4.27 -3.61
C ALA A 74 -2.94 4.81 -3.99
N LEU A 75 -2.54 4.69 -5.27
CA LEU A 75 -1.29 5.25 -5.78
C LEU A 75 -1.25 6.78 -5.65
N VAL A 76 -2.30 7.47 -6.07
CA VAL A 76 -2.41 8.93 -5.94
C VAL A 76 -2.35 9.33 -4.46
N MET A 77 -3.07 8.61 -3.59
CA MET A 77 -3.05 8.84 -2.14
C MET A 77 -1.66 8.64 -1.53
N ALA A 78 -0.91 7.64 -1.98
CA ALA A 78 0.46 7.41 -1.51
C ALA A 78 1.43 8.50 -1.97
N LEU A 79 1.29 8.98 -3.21
CA LEU A 79 2.20 9.95 -3.81
C LEU A 79 1.96 11.39 -3.34
N VAL A 80 0.73 11.77 -3.03
CA VAL A 80 0.37 13.17 -2.73
C VAL A 80 0.10 13.35 -1.23
N PRO A 81 -1.05 12.98 -0.65
CA PRO A 81 -1.36 13.32 0.73
C PRO A 81 -0.52 12.50 1.74
N TYR A 82 -0.24 11.22 1.48
CA TYR A 82 0.57 10.42 2.38
C TYR A 82 2.03 10.90 2.45
N ARG A 83 2.61 11.30 1.35
CA ARG A 83 3.95 11.89 1.29
C ARG A 83 4.03 13.23 2.06
N ARG A 84 2.91 13.94 2.18
CA ARG A 84 2.77 15.16 2.98
C ARG A 84 2.49 14.88 4.46
N TYR A 85 2.40 13.61 4.85
CA TYR A 85 2.06 13.15 6.20
C TYR A 85 0.69 13.64 6.67
N GLU A 86 -0.30 13.71 5.78
CA GLU A 86 -1.67 14.03 6.13
C GLU A 86 -2.31 12.83 6.84
N ARG A 87 -2.82 13.02 8.05
CA ARG A 87 -3.35 11.93 8.91
C ARG A 87 -4.49 11.16 8.26
N TRP A 88 -5.39 11.86 7.58
CA TRP A 88 -6.53 11.24 6.92
C TRP A 88 -6.08 10.26 5.81
N ALA A 89 -5.00 10.57 5.08
CA ALA A 89 -4.44 9.67 4.08
C ALA A 89 -3.92 8.38 4.69
N TRP A 90 -3.32 8.45 5.87
CA TRP A 90 -2.89 7.27 6.60
C TRP A 90 -4.07 6.35 6.95
N TYR A 91 -5.17 6.89 7.46
CA TYR A 91 -6.38 6.11 7.76
C TYR A 91 -7.00 5.51 6.49
N THR A 92 -7.12 6.29 5.43
CA THR A 92 -7.75 5.82 4.17
C THR A 92 -6.93 4.72 3.52
N LEU A 93 -5.60 4.79 3.56
CA LEU A 93 -4.74 3.77 2.96
C LEU A 93 -4.77 2.41 3.69
N TRP A 94 -5.36 2.32 4.89
CA TRP A 94 -5.64 1.03 5.53
C TRP A 94 -6.64 0.17 4.75
N LEU A 95 -7.42 0.77 3.86
CA LEU A 95 -8.27 0.00 2.94
C LEU A 95 -7.46 -0.88 1.98
N LEU A 96 -6.20 -0.51 1.70
CA LEU A 96 -5.35 -1.27 0.78
C LEU A 96 -4.97 -2.67 1.34
N PRO A 97 -4.39 -2.81 2.54
CA PRO A 97 -4.15 -4.12 3.11
C PRO A 97 -5.45 -4.91 3.37
N LEU A 98 -6.56 -4.26 3.73
CA LEU A 98 -7.85 -4.91 3.87
C LEU A 98 -8.35 -5.50 2.54
N GLN A 99 -8.16 -4.80 1.43
CA GLN A 99 -8.47 -5.32 0.10
C GLN A 99 -7.67 -6.59 -0.20
N TRP A 100 -6.36 -6.60 0.06
CA TRP A 100 -5.52 -7.76 -0.21
C TRP A 100 -5.86 -8.96 0.68
N ILE A 101 -6.19 -8.71 1.95
CA ILE A 101 -6.69 -9.76 2.86
C ILE A 101 -8.02 -10.32 2.33
N SER A 102 -8.93 -9.47 1.89
CA SER A 102 -10.20 -9.91 1.30
C SER A 102 -9.97 -10.78 0.06
N GLN A 103 -9.08 -10.36 -0.85
CA GLN A 103 -8.71 -11.17 -2.01
C GLN A 103 -8.13 -12.53 -1.61
N PHE A 104 -7.26 -12.58 -0.60
CA PHE A 104 -6.70 -13.83 -0.09
C PHE A 104 -7.76 -14.77 0.50
N VAL A 105 -8.80 -14.24 1.13
CA VAL A 105 -9.89 -15.05 1.68
C VAL A 105 -10.70 -15.75 0.57
N PHE A 106 -10.95 -15.05 -0.54
CA PHE A 106 -11.70 -15.59 -1.67
C PHE A 106 -10.83 -16.40 -2.65
N LEU A 107 -9.57 -16.01 -2.79
CA LEU A 107 -8.56 -16.62 -3.66
C LEU A 107 -7.29 -16.82 -2.84
N PRO A 108 -7.09 -17.96 -2.15
CA PRO A 108 -5.99 -18.16 -1.22
C PRO A 108 -4.64 -18.35 -1.93
N GLU A 109 -4.19 -17.30 -2.63
CA GLU A 109 -2.92 -17.27 -3.31
C GLU A 109 -1.89 -16.46 -2.53
N VAL A 110 -0.67 -16.97 -2.42
CA VAL A 110 0.45 -16.35 -1.69
C VAL A 110 0.72 -14.89 -2.05
N PRO A 111 0.65 -14.45 -3.33
CA PRO A 111 0.88 -13.06 -3.71
C PRO A 111 -0.02 -12.06 -2.98
N TYR A 112 -1.28 -12.37 -2.72
CA TYR A 112 -2.21 -11.47 -2.02
C TYR A 112 -1.80 -11.26 -0.56
N LEU A 113 -1.36 -12.33 0.11
CA LEU A 113 -0.85 -12.24 1.47
C LEU A 113 0.43 -11.40 1.55
N VAL A 114 1.34 -11.58 0.61
CA VAL A 114 2.58 -10.78 0.52
C VAL A 114 2.26 -9.31 0.32
N LEU A 115 1.33 -8.97 -0.57
CA LEU A 115 0.90 -7.59 -0.80
C LEU A 115 0.21 -6.99 0.44
N ALA A 116 -0.60 -7.76 1.16
CA ALA A 116 -1.21 -7.31 2.41
C ALA A 116 -0.15 -6.96 3.47
N VAL A 117 0.85 -7.83 3.65
CA VAL A 117 1.94 -7.59 4.61
C VAL A 117 2.80 -6.39 4.20
N LEU A 118 3.15 -6.27 2.93
CA LEU A 118 3.93 -5.14 2.42
C LEU A 118 3.21 -3.80 2.60
N THR A 119 1.92 -3.74 2.27
CA THR A 119 1.12 -2.53 2.45
C THR A 119 0.95 -2.16 3.92
N ALA A 120 0.70 -3.12 4.79
CA ALA A 120 0.63 -2.90 6.24
C ALA A 120 1.98 -2.40 6.79
N ALA A 121 3.10 -2.98 6.38
CA ALA A 121 4.43 -2.53 6.75
C ALA A 121 4.70 -1.08 6.29
N GLY A 122 4.32 -0.73 5.04
CA GLY A 122 4.43 0.62 4.50
C GLY A 122 3.64 1.67 5.31
N LEU A 123 2.53 1.27 5.94
CA LEU A 123 1.72 2.13 6.80
C LEU A 123 2.28 2.25 8.22
N ILE A 124 2.77 1.14 8.78
CA ILE A 124 3.26 1.09 10.17
C ILE A 124 4.61 1.80 10.31
N LEU A 125 5.51 1.65 9.32
CA LEU A 125 6.87 2.21 9.38
C LEU A 125 6.91 3.72 9.70
N PRO A 126 6.14 4.60 9.01
CA PRO A 126 6.17 6.03 9.29
C PRO A 126 5.13 6.49 10.32
N TYR A 127 4.44 5.56 11.04
CA TYR A 127 3.39 5.87 12.01
C TYR A 127 3.75 7.03 12.95
N ARG A 128 4.96 7.00 13.51
CA ARG A 128 5.42 8.04 14.44
C ARG A 128 5.43 9.42 13.83
N ARG A 129 5.75 9.57 12.53
CA ARG A 129 5.79 10.89 11.86
C ARG A 129 4.41 11.50 11.66
N PHE A 130 3.39 10.66 11.46
CA PHE A 130 2.01 11.14 11.34
C PHE A 130 1.46 11.66 12.67
N PHE A 131 1.92 11.11 13.79
CA PHE A 131 1.34 11.38 15.11
C PHE A 131 2.25 12.15 16.07
N SER A 132 3.57 12.20 15.87
CA SER A 132 4.50 12.94 16.74
C SER A 132 4.50 14.47 16.55
N ARG A 133 3.87 14.98 15.49
CA ARG A 133 3.83 16.41 15.17
C ARG A 133 2.90 17.25 16.03
N THR A 134 2.26 16.64 17.04
CA THR A 134 1.20 17.28 17.84
C THR A 134 1.73 18.07 19.04
N GLU A 135 3.03 18.02 19.34
CA GLU A 135 3.60 18.59 20.58
C GLU A 135 4.42 19.88 20.39
N GLU A 136 4.38 20.50 19.22
CA GLU A 136 4.99 21.84 19.13
C GLU A 136 3.96 22.87 19.59
N PRO A 137 4.06 23.37 20.84
CA PRO A 137 3.19 24.43 21.32
C PRO A 137 3.39 25.62 20.41
N ALA A 138 2.29 26.20 19.93
CA ALA A 138 2.27 27.46 19.19
C ALA A 138 3.15 28.45 19.95
N ARG A 139 4.35 28.75 19.45
CA ARG A 139 5.13 29.89 19.93
C ARG A 139 4.27 31.12 19.66
N VAL A 140 3.61 31.56 20.70
CA VAL A 140 2.96 32.87 20.74
C VAL A 140 4.06 33.90 20.44
N LYS A 141 3.94 34.58 19.30
CA LYS A 141 4.69 35.78 18.99
C LYS A 141 3.98 36.98 19.59
#